data_5b154e4de5a494dc1b72432909c6a181
#
_entry.id   5b154e4de5a494dc1b72432909c6a181
#
_cell.length_a   1.000
_cell.length_b   1.000
_cell.length_c   1.000
_cell.angle_alpha   90.00
_cell.angle_beta   90.00
_cell.angle_gamma   90.00
#
_symmetry.space_group_name_H-M   'P 1'
#
loop_
_entity.id
_entity.type
_entity.pdbx_description
1 polymer ?
#
loop_
_entity_poly.entity_id
_entity_poly.type
_entity_poly.pdbx_seq_one_letter_code
_entity_poly.pdbx_strand_id
1 'polypeptide(L)'
;MPGTRPTGPKVKLSNGRTVNNFASYNFFNFVSNELLKDRAVQVLRNYGVGACGPPNFYGTQDVHMDTERDIAKFLGVPACIIYAQAFSTISSVIPAFSKRGDIIVADKAVNFAIQKGLQISRSTIRWYEHNDMEDLERVLEQVKKDMARKPLTRRFIVTEGLFENTGDIVDLPAIVS
;
A
#
# COMPACT_ATOMS: atom_id res chain seq x y z
N MET A 1 -15.39 32.13 4.78
CA MET A 1 -14.65 31.37 3.75
C MET A 1 -15.67 30.81 2.79
N PRO A 2 -15.50 30.91 1.45
CA PRO A 2 -16.40 30.22 0.53
C PRO A 2 -16.32 28.73 0.84
N GLY A 3 -17.49 28.10 1.03
CA GLY A 3 -17.58 26.69 1.39
C GLY A 3 -16.80 25.82 0.41
N THR A 4 -15.76 25.14 0.90
CA THR A 4 -15.02 24.13 0.15
C THR A 4 -15.98 23.00 -0.13
N ARG A 5 -16.41 22.84 -1.38
CA ARG A 5 -17.13 21.64 -1.81
C ARG A 5 -16.19 20.45 -1.71
N PRO A 6 -16.71 19.25 -1.38
CA PRO A 6 -15.88 18.05 -1.34
C PRO A 6 -15.12 17.87 -2.65
N THR A 7 -13.86 17.49 -2.56
CA THR A 7 -13.03 17.19 -3.73
C THR A 7 -13.56 15.91 -4.40
N GLY A 8 -14.09 16.05 -5.61
CA GLY A 8 -14.59 14.94 -6.42
C GLY A 8 -13.83 14.85 -7.75
N PRO A 9 -14.28 13.99 -8.68
CA PRO A 9 -13.70 13.87 -10.03
C PRO A 9 -13.76 15.17 -10.82
N LYS A 10 -14.73 16.03 -10.51
CA LYS A 10 -14.85 17.39 -11.08
C LYS A 10 -14.86 18.42 -9.95
N VAL A 11 -14.00 19.41 -10.05
CA VAL A 11 -13.85 20.47 -9.04
C VAL A 11 -14.11 21.82 -9.69
N LYS A 12 -14.95 22.65 -9.04
CA LYS A 12 -15.16 24.04 -9.42
C LYS A 12 -14.15 24.91 -8.67
N LEU A 13 -13.28 25.57 -9.41
CA LEU A 13 -12.28 26.49 -8.87
C LEU A 13 -12.92 27.81 -8.43
N SER A 14 -12.19 28.61 -7.64
CA SER A 14 -12.62 29.92 -7.16
C SER A 14 -12.92 30.93 -8.29
N ASN A 15 -12.26 30.76 -9.43
CA ASN A 15 -12.49 31.57 -10.65
C ASN A 15 -13.71 31.12 -11.47
N GLY A 16 -14.53 30.18 -10.95
CA GLY A 16 -15.73 29.68 -11.60
C GLY A 16 -15.52 28.54 -12.61
N ARG A 17 -14.27 28.24 -13.00
CA ARG A 17 -13.97 27.16 -13.96
C ARG A 17 -14.17 25.79 -13.30
N THR A 18 -14.73 24.84 -14.07
CA THR A 18 -14.79 23.43 -13.67
C THR A 18 -13.65 22.68 -14.35
N VAL A 19 -12.90 21.93 -13.57
CA VAL A 19 -11.76 21.11 -14.03
C VAL A 19 -11.94 19.66 -13.64
N ASN A 20 -11.37 18.75 -14.42
CA ASN A 20 -11.24 17.35 -14.02
C ASN A 20 -10.08 17.23 -13.02
N ASN A 21 -10.31 16.54 -11.93
CA ASN A 21 -9.34 16.37 -10.86
C ASN A 21 -8.59 15.05 -11.04
N PHE A 22 -7.35 15.12 -11.46
CA PHE A 22 -6.42 13.99 -11.53
C PHE A 22 -5.38 14.00 -10.40
N ALA A 23 -5.51 14.92 -9.44
CA ALA A 23 -4.57 15.10 -8.32
C ALA A 23 -5.01 14.39 -7.05
N SER A 24 -5.98 13.47 -7.10
CA SER A 24 -6.44 12.71 -5.94
C SER A 24 -6.78 11.27 -6.31
N TYR A 25 -6.57 10.35 -5.35
CA TYR A 25 -6.93 8.94 -5.47
C TYR A 25 -8.41 8.65 -5.19
N ASN A 26 -9.26 9.67 -5.18
CA ASN A 26 -10.71 9.54 -4.96
C ASN A 26 -11.44 9.02 -6.22
N PHE A 27 -11.00 7.90 -6.77
CA PHE A 27 -11.47 7.34 -8.05
C PHE A 27 -12.98 7.03 -8.04
N PHE A 28 -13.51 6.58 -6.91
CA PHE A 28 -14.93 6.22 -6.75
C PHE A 28 -15.77 7.33 -6.14
N ASN A 29 -15.19 8.52 -5.93
CA ASN A 29 -15.85 9.66 -5.30
C ASN A 29 -16.46 9.35 -3.91
N PHE A 30 -15.82 8.50 -3.12
CA PHE A 30 -16.29 8.12 -1.80
C PHE A 30 -16.31 9.27 -0.80
N VAL A 31 -15.46 10.27 -0.97
CA VAL A 31 -15.39 11.45 -0.08
C VAL A 31 -16.72 12.22 -0.01
N SER A 32 -17.49 12.24 -1.10
CA SER A 32 -18.79 12.91 -1.17
C SER A 32 -20.00 11.97 -1.08
N ASN A 33 -19.80 10.69 -0.82
CA ASN A 33 -20.87 9.71 -0.74
C ASN A 33 -21.65 9.87 0.57
N GLU A 34 -22.96 10.15 0.49
CA GLU A 34 -23.80 10.42 1.66
C GLU A 34 -23.97 9.19 2.54
N LEU A 35 -24.07 7.98 1.96
CA LEU A 35 -24.16 6.74 2.72
C LEU A 35 -22.96 6.54 3.64
N LEU A 36 -21.75 6.83 3.13
CA LEU A 36 -20.52 6.72 3.93
C LEU A 36 -20.46 7.78 5.03
N LYS A 37 -20.93 9.01 4.74
CA LYS A 37 -21.00 10.08 5.75
C LYS A 37 -21.98 9.74 6.86
N ASP A 38 -23.18 9.26 6.52
CA ASP A 38 -24.18 8.85 7.50
C ASP A 38 -23.66 7.72 8.39
N ARG A 39 -22.98 6.73 7.80
CA ARG A 39 -22.36 5.66 8.57
C ARG A 39 -21.25 6.18 9.49
N ALA A 40 -20.41 7.07 9.01
CA ALA A 40 -19.37 7.71 9.82
C ALA A 40 -19.96 8.49 11.01
N VAL A 41 -21.07 9.22 10.80
CA VAL A 41 -21.78 9.94 11.86
C VAL A 41 -22.35 8.97 12.89
N GLN A 42 -22.91 7.84 12.46
CA GLN A 42 -23.42 6.81 13.40
C GLN A 42 -22.29 6.25 14.29
N VAL A 43 -21.15 5.90 13.69
CA VAL A 43 -19.98 5.41 14.43
C VAL A 43 -19.47 6.47 15.39
N LEU A 44 -19.39 7.73 14.94
CA LEU A 44 -18.98 8.86 15.79
C LEU A 44 -19.89 9.03 17.01
N ARG A 45 -21.22 8.87 16.84
CA ARG A 45 -22.19 8.97 17.96
C ARG A 45 -22.04 7.81 18.94
N ASN A 46 -21.68 6.62 18.49
CA ASN A 46 -21.53 5.44 19.33
C ASN A 46 -20.21 5.41 20.10
N TYR A 47 -19.12 5.82 19.46
CA TYR A 47 -17.77 5.64 19.99
C TYR A 47 -17.01 6.96 20.25
N GLY A 48 -17.60 8.11 19.90
CA GLY A 48 -16.91 9.39 19.97
C GLY A 48 -15.92 9.60 18.81
N VAL A 49 -15.02 10.58 18.97
CA VAL A 49 -14.09 11.00 17.92
C VAL A 49 -12.97 9.96 17.69
N GLY A 50 -12.63 9.20 18.72
CA GLY A 50 -11.61 8.17 18.64
C GLY A 50 -11.34 7.53 20.02
N ALA A 51 -10.77 6.34 20.00
CA ALA A 51 -10.51 5.54 21.19
C ALA A 51 -9.27 5.99 22.00
N CYS A 52 -8.55 7.01 21.54
CA CYS A 52 -7.28 7.48 22.12
C CYS A 52 -6.25 6.36 22.33
N GLY A 53 -6.29 5.33 21.47
CA GLY A 53 -5.41 4.18 21.55
C GLY A 53 -5.28 3.45 20.20
N PRO A 54 -4.18 2.71 19.98
CA PRO A 54 -3.95 2.03 18.71
C PRO A 54 -4.91 0.84 18.53
N PRO A 55 -5.42 0.62 17.29
CA PRO A 55 -6.09 -0.63 16.92
C PRO A 55 -5.19 -1.84 17.20
N ASN A 56 -5.80 -3.00 17.46
CA ASN A 56 -5.13 -4.25 17.85
C ASN A 56 -4.44 -4.19 19.23
N PHE A 57 -4.65 -3.13 19.99
CA PHE A 57 -4.28 -3.03 21.39
C PHE A 57 -5.50 -2.54 22.19
N TYR A 58 -5.43 -1.38 22.86
CA TYR A 58 -6.55 -0.89 23.69
C TYR A 58 -7.54 0.04 22.93
N GLY A 59 -7.28 0.35 21.66
CA GLY A 59 -8.13 1.21 20.85
C GLY A 59 -8.95 0.45 19.78
N THR A 60 -9.05 -0.87 19.86
CA THR A 60 -9.82 -1.68 18.92
C THR A 60 -11.31 -1.46 19.12
N GLN A 61 -12.03 -1.20 18.04
CA GLN A 61 -13.48 -1.11 17.97
C GLN A 61 -14.03 -2.21 17.08
N ASP A 62 -15.32 -2.55 17.22
CA ASP A 62 -15.99 -3.56 16.42
C ASP A 62 -15.93 -3.24 14.92
N VAL A 63 -16.05 -1.98 14.54
CA VAL A 63 -15.95 -1.54 13.14
C VAL A 63 -14.58 -1.84 12.51
N HIS A 64 -13.52 -1.89 13.30
CA HIS A 64 -12.21 -2.34 12.79
C HIS A 64 -12.23 -3.83 12.45
N MET A 65 -12.73 -4.65 13.38
CA MET A 65 -12.82 -6.10 13.22
C MET A 65 -13.77 -6.49 12.09
N ASP A 66 -14.89 -5.81 11.97
CA ASP A 66 -15.85 -6.03 10.89
C ASP A 66 -15.24 -5.69 9.53
N THR A 67 -14.53 -4.58 9.42
CA THR A 67 -13.84 -4.18 8.20
C THR A 67 -12.77 -5.19 7.80
N GLU A 68 -11.95 -5.65 8.73
CA GLU A 68 -10.93 -6.68 8.48
C GLU A 68 -11.55 -7.99 7.98
N ARG A 69 -12.64 -8.43 8.60
CA ARG A 69 -13.38 -9.62 8.19
C ARG A 69 -13.97 -9.47 6.78
N ASP A 70 -14.61 -8.34 6.51
CA ASP A 70 -15.26 -8.09 5.23
C ASP A 70 -14.25 -7.98 4.08
N ILE A 71 -13.10 -7.33 4.30
CA ILE A 71 -12.01 -7.29 3.32
C ILE A 71 -11.40 -8.67 3.11
N ALA A 72 -11.15 -9.43 4.18
CA ALA A 72 -10.64 -10.81 4.06
C ALA A 72 -11.58 -11.69 3.23
N LYS A 73 -12.90 -11.59 3.47
CA LYS A 73 -13.92 -12.29 2.69
C LYS A 73 -13.94 -11.85 1.23
N PHE A 74 -13.86 -10.55 0.96
CA PHE A 74 -13.83 -10.00 -0.39
C PHE A 74 -12.62 -10.49 -1.18
N LEU A 75 -11.45 -10.56 -0.54
CA LEU A 75 -10.20 -11.00 -1.17
C LEU A 75 -10.04 -12.54 -1.19
N GLY A 76 -10.92 -13.29 -0.52
CA GLY A 76 -10.81 -14.75 -0.42
C GLY A 76 -9.60 -15.23 0.37
N VAL A 77 -9.14 -14.45 1.36
CA VAL A 77 -7.99 -14.77 2.23
C VAL A 77 -8.45 -15.09 3.66
N PRO A 78 -7.65 -15.84 4.44
CA PRO A 78 -8.05 -16.25 5.79
C PRO A 78 -8.20 -15.09 6.78
N ALA A 79 -7.41 -14.03 6.64
CA ALA A 79 -7.41 -12.87 7.52
C ALA A 79 -6.91 -11.63 6.82
N CYS A 80 -7.25 -10.46 7.37
CA CYS A 80 -6.79 -9.14 6.94
C CYS A 80 -6.41 -8.32 8.17
N ILE A 81 -5.50 -7.39 8.00
CA ILE A 81 -5.19 -6.35 8.98
C ILE A 81 -5.25 -5.00 8.29
N ILE A 82 -5.85 -4.01 8.94
CA ILE A 82 -5.94 -2.65 8.43
C ILE A 82 -4.89 -1.74 9.07
N TYR A 83 -4.45 -0.75 8.32
CA TYR A 83 -3.56 0.33 8.77
C TYR A 83 -4.23 1.68 8.55
N ALA A 84 -3.82 2.68 9.32
CA ALA A 84 -4.41 4.02 9.23
C ALA A 84 -4.12 4.75 7.91
N GLN A 85 -3.02 4.41 7.23
CA GLN A 85 -2.56 5.09 6.02
C GLN A 85 -1.88 4.11 5.06
N ALA A 86 -2.05 4.32 3.75
CA ALA A 86 -1.39 3.54 2.71
C ALA A 86 0.15 3.57 2.84
N PHE A 87 0.73 4.76 3.06
CA PHE A 87 2.16 4.91 3.28
C PHE A 87 2.66 4.06 4.47
N SER A 88 1.96 4.13 5.61
CA SER A 88 2.30 3.38 6.82
C SER A 88 2.18 1.87 6.60
N THR A 89 1.20 1.43 5.81
CA THR A 89 1.02 0.00 5.47
C THR A 89 2.30 -0.55 4.84
N ILE A 90 2.70 -0.02 3.71
CA ILE A 90 3.82 -0.56 2.93
C ILE A 90 5.16 -0.35 3.63
N SER A 91 5.40 0.83 4.22
CA SER A 91 6.64 1.11 4.93
C SER A 91 6.81 0.29 6.22
N SER A 92 5.73 -0.30 6.76
CA SER A 92 5.76 -1.17 7.94
C SER A 92 5.74 -2.65 7.59
N VAL A 93 4.99 -3.05 6.56
CA VAL A 93 4.86 -4.47 6.17
C VAL A 93 6.20 -5.03 5.70
N ILE A 94 6.93 -4.33 4.84
CA ILE A 94 8.22 -4.80 4.33
C ILE A 94 9.20 -5.12 5.48
N PRO A 95 9.49 -4.21 6.43
CA PRO A 95 10.37 -4.51 7.55
C PRO A 95 9.79 -5.50 8.57
N ALA A 96 8.48 -5.74 8.59
CA ALA A 96 7.89 -6.78 9.44
C ALA A 96 8.27 -8.19 8.98
N PHE A 97 8.48 -8.39 7.67
CA PHE A 97 8.83 -9.69 7.09
C PHE A 97 10.30 -9.84 6.73
N SER A 98 11.08 -8.76 6.74
CA SER A 98 12.49 -8.74 6.34
C SER A 98 13.35 -7.95 7.32
N LYS A 99 14.63 -8.35 7.45
CA LYS A 99 15.59 -7.76 8.37
C LYS A 99 17.01 -7.79 7.82
N ARG A 100 17.94 -7.24 8.58
CA ARG A 100 19.37 -7.32 8.25
C ARG A 100 19.81 -8.78 8.00
N GLY A 101 20.45 -9.01 6.87
CA GLY A 101 20.86 -10.35 6.41
C GLY A 101 19.93 -10.95 5.38
N ASP A 102 18.69 -10.51 5.30
CA ASP A 102 17.76 -10.91 4.24
C ASP A 102 18.07 -10.16 2.93
N ILE A 103 17.56 -10.68 1.82
CA ILE A 103 17.76 -10.10 0.50
C ILE A 103 16.40 -9.75 -0.10
N ILE A 104 16.33 -8.56 -0.67
CA ILE A 104 15.16 -8.12 -1.42
C ILE A 104 15.62 -7.71 -2.82
N VAL A 105 15.01 -8.28 -3.85
CA VAL A 105 15.12 -7.86 -5.24
C VAL A 105 13.94 -6.98 -5.54
N ALA A 106 14.16 -5.71 -5.91
CA ALA A 106 13.10 -4.72 -6.06
C ALA A 106 13.18 -4.03 -7.43
N ASP A 107 11.99 -3.75 -7.99
CA ASP A 107 11.87 -2.94 -9.20
C ASP A 107 12.31 -1.50 -8.93
N LYS A 108 13.04 -0.88 -9.85
CA LYS A 108 13.56 0.49 -9.71
C LYS A 108 12.47 1.56 -9.68
N ALA A 109 11.31 1.31 -10.26
CA ALA A 109 10.22 2.28 -10.33
C ALA A 109 9.22 2.19 -9.16
N VAL A 110 9.46 1.33 -8.15
CA VAL A 110 8.56 1.22 -7.00
C VAL A 110 8.37 2.55 -6.29
N ASN A 111 7.16 2.76 -5.75
CA ASN A 111 6.76 4.00 -5.11
C ASN A 111 7.58 4.34 -3.86
N PHE A 112 7.46 5.57 -3.41
CA PHE A 112 8.23 6.09 -2.29
C PHE A 112 8.00 5.33 -0.98
N ALA A 113 6.78 4.87 -0.69
CA ALA A 113 6.47 4.10 0.52
C ALA A 113 7.20 2.75 0.53
N ILE A 114 7.26 2.08 -0.62
CA ILE A 114 8.03 0.84 -0.81
C ILE A 114 9.53 1.11 -0.60
N GLN A 115 10.09 2.14 -1.25
CA GLN A 115 11.50 2.51 -1.07
C GLN A 115 11.85 2.75 0.40
N LYS A 116 10.96 3.40 1.17
CA LYS A 116 11.14 3.61 2.61
C LYS A 116 11.04 2.31 3.40
N GLY A 117 10.10 1.43 3.08
CA GLY A 117 10.01 0.11 3.67
C GLY A 117 11.27 -0.72 3.45
N LEU A 118 11.81 -0.71 2.22
CA LEU A 118 13.08 -1.36 1.87
C LEU A 118 14.23 -0.80 2.72
N GLN A 119 14.35 0.51 2.82
CA GLN A 119 15.39 1.18 3.61
C GLN A 119 15.30 0.82 5.10
N ILE A 120 14.10 0.86 5.68
CA ILE A 120 13.85 0.57 7.09
C ILE A 120 14.14 -0.89 7.44
N SER A 121 13.89 -1.82 6.51
CA SER A 121 14.15 -3.25 6.71
C SER A 121 15.61 -3.58 6.98
N ARG A 122 16.53 -2.73 6.54
CA ARG A 122 17.98 -2.94 6.60
C ARG A 122 18.44 -4.22 5.88
N SER A 123 17.61 -4.76 5.01
CA SER A 123 17.93 -5.89 4.16
C SER A 123 18.93 -5.49 3.08
N THR A 124 19.57 -6.46 2.44
CA THR A 124 20.39 -6.22 1.25
C THR A 124 19.47 -6.05 0.05
N ILE A 125 19.42 -4.84 -0.50
CA ILE A 125 18.56 -4.53 -1.64
C ILE A 125 19.34 -4.72 -2.93
N ARG A 126 18.75 -5.44 -3.89
CA ARG A 126 19.18 -5.56 -5.27
C ARG A 126 18.11 -4.98 -6.17
N TRP A 127 18.48 -4.09 -7.07
CA TRP A 127 17.55 -3.44 -7.98
C TRP A 127 17.61 -4.10 -9.35
N TYR A 128 16.44 -4.27 -9.99
CA TYR A 128 16.34 -4.62 -11.41
C TYR A 128 15.65 -3.50 -12.19
N GLU A 129 15.90 -3.45 -13.49
CA GLU A 129 15.32 -2.43 -14.36
C GLU A 129 13.80 -2.58 -14.42
N HIS A 130 13.10 -1.44 -14.50
CA HIS A 130 11.66 -1.38 -14.42
C HIS A 130 10.98 -2.32 -15.40
N ASN A 131 10.19 -3.25 -14.87
CA ASN A 131 9.37 -4.21 -15.61
C ASN A 131 10.16 -5.08 -16.61
N ASP A 132 11.48 -5.20 -16.42
CA ASP A 132 12.40 -6.00 -17.24
C ASP A 132 12.63 -7.38 -16.60
N MET A 133 11.98 -8.39 -17.17
CA MET A 133 12.05 -9.76 -16.67
C MET A 133 13.40 -10.43 -16.92
N GLU A 134 14.10 -10.07 -18.00
CA GLU A 134 15.45 -10.58 -18.30
C GLU A 134 16.46 -10.05 -17.26
N ASP A 135 16.36 -8.76 -16.92
CA ASP A 135 17.20 -8.17 -15.88
C ASP A 135 16.85 -8.73 -14.50
N LEU A 136 15.55 -8.97 -14.20
CA LEU A 136 15.12 -9.64 -12.97
C LEU A 136 15.76 -11.02 -12.84
N GLU A 137 15.69 -11.87 -13.86
CA GLU A 137 16.32 -13.19 -13.87
C GLU A 137 17.82 -13.10 -13.67
N ARG A 138 18.49 -12.20 -14.38
CA ARG A 138 19.93 -11.93 -14.22
C ARG A 138 20.29 -11.58 -12.77
N VAL A 139 19.53 -10.69 -12.13
CA VAL A 139 19.74 -10.28 -10.74
C VAL A 139 19.52 -11.44 -9.78
N LEU A 140 18.48 -12.25 -9.99
CA LEU A 140 18.17 -13.43 -9.17
C LEU A 140 19.29 -14.49 -9.28
N GLU A 141 19.79 -14.76 -10.48
CA GLU A 141 20.92 -15.66 -10.69
C GLU A 141 22.21 -15.15 -10.01
N GLN A 142 22.46 -13.84 -10.04
CA GLN A 142 23.58 -13.24 -9.32
C GLN A 142 23.41 -13.43 -7.79
N VAL A 143 22.22 -13.19 -7.26
CA VAL A 143 21.91 -13.42 -5.83
C VAL A 143 22.14 -14.89 -5.47
N LYS A 144 21.70 -15.81 -6.30
CA LYS A 144 21.91 -17.26 -6.11
C LYS A 144 23.41 -17.62 -6.02
N LYS A 145 24.24 -17.07 -6.91
CA LYS A 145 25.69 -17.26 -6.91
C LYS A 145 26.36 -16.66 -5.66
N ASP A 146 26.02 -15.42 -5.32
CA ASP A 146 26.58 -14.69 -4.17
C ASP A 146 26.27 -15.37 -2.84
N MET A 147 25.13 -16.08 -2.77
CA MET A 147 24.62 -16.71 -1.58
C MET A 147 24.82 -18.24 -1.53
N ALA A 148 25.45 -18.84 -2.52
CA ALA A 148 25.58 -20.31 -2.64
C ALA A 148 26.27 -20.97 -1.44
N ARG A 149 27.17 -20.25 -0.75
CA ARG A 149 27.92 -20.74 0.41
C ARG A 149 27.54 -20.11 1.74
N LYS A 150 26.44 -19.32 1.76
CA LYS A 150 25.96 -18.62 2.97
C LYS A 150 24.72 -19.30 3.52
N PRO A 151 24.43 -19.17 4.83
CA PRO A 151 23.20 -19.68 5.41
C PRO A 151 21.97 -19.15 4.65
N LEU A 152 20.94 -19.99 4.57
CA LEU A 152 19.68 -19.59 3.95
C LEU A 152 19.04 -18.44 4.75
N THR A 153 18.81 -17.32 4.09
CA THR A 153 18.07 -16.18 4.62
C THR A 153 16.79 -15.97 3.80
N ARG A 154 15.91 -15.11 4.27
CA ARG A 154 14.70 -14.77 3.51
C ARG A 154 15.09 -14.02 2.24
N ARG A 155 14.37 -14.32 1.18
CA ARG A 155 14.54 -13.67 -0.13
C ARG A 155 13.16 -13.26 -0.62
N PHE A 156 13.05 -12.01 -1.03
CA PHE A 156 11.80 -11.44 -1.52
C PHE A 156 12.02 -10.77 -2.86
N ILE A 157 11.00 -10.83 -3.70
CA ILE A 157 10.83 -9.92 -4.83
C ILE A 157 9.79 -8.89 -4.40
N VAL A 158 10.06 -7.61 -4.64
CA VAL A 158 9.16 -6.51 -4.32
C VAL A 158 8.88 -5.70 -5.57
N THR A 159 7.62 -5.60 -5.93
CA THR A 159 7.10 -4.87 -7.09
C THR A 159 5.75 -4.25 -6.78
N GLU A 160 5.14 -3.57 -7.75
CA GLU A 160 3.76 -3.05 -7.67
C GLU A 160 2.89 -3.72 -8.74
N GLY A 161 1.65 -4.06 -8.40
CA GLY A 161 0.69 -4.59 -9.37
C GLY A 161 0.33 -3.56 -10.44
N LEU A 162 0.13 -2.31 -10.02
CA LEU A 162 -0.03 -1.12 -10.84
C LEU A 162 0.93 -0.06 -10.29
N PHE A 163 1.92 0.34 -11.08
CA PHE A 163 2.94 1.28 -10.65
C PHE A 163 2.37 2.70 -10.50
N GLU A 164 2.51 3.27 -9.31
CA GLU A 164 1.99 4.59 -8.98
C GLU A 164 2.57 5.69 -9.87
N ASN A 165 3.87 5.62 -10.15
CA ASN A 165 4.58 6.69 -10.85
C ASN A 165 4.46 6.63 -12.38
N THR A 166 4.34 5.45 -12.95
CA THR A 166 4.37 5.22 -14.41
C THR A 166 3.01 4.82 -14.97
N GLY A 167 2.16 4.18 -14.14
CA GLY A 167 0.87 3.64 -14.58
C GLY A 167 0.98 2.27 -15.28
N ASP A 168 2.16 1.67 -15.31
CA ASP A 168 2.38 0.35 -15.89
C ASP A 168 1.83 -0.76 -15.02
N ILE A 169 1.42 -1.85 -15.64
CA ILE A 169 1.01 -3.08 -14.96
C ILE A 169 2.17 -4.07 -15.02
N VAL A 170 2.46 -4.70 -13.88
CA VAL A 170 3.50 -5.72 -13.80
C VAL A 170 3.10 -7.01 -14.52
N ASP A 171 4.05 -7.69 -15.14
CA ASP A 171 3.87 -9.08 -15.60
C ASP A 171 4.08 -10.06 -14.44
N LEU A 172 3.08 -10.13 -13.56
CA LEU A 172 3.13 -11.02 -12.40
C LEU A 172 3.28 -12.51 -12.76
N PRO A 173 2.63 -13.05 -13.79
CA PRO A 173 2.87 -14.41 -14.24
C PRO A 173 4.33 -14.71 -14.56
N ALA A 174 5.04 -13.80 -15.23
CA ALA A 174 6.45 -13.97 -15.55
C ALA A 174 7.35 -13.90 -14.29
N ILE A 175 6.95 -13.13 -13.27
CA ILE A 175 7.72 -13.06 -12.01
C ILE A 175 7.64 -14.38 -11.20
N VAL A 176 6.52 -15.10 -11.29
CA VAL A 176 6.28 -16.32 -10.48
C VAL A 176 6.53 -17.63 -11.24
N SER A 177 6.83 -17.54 -12.55
CA SER A 177 7.21 -18.72 -13.35
C SER A 177 8.64 -19.13 -13.07
#